data_78d07d92c233d4dbe93b6063a28e471c
#
_entry.id   78d07d92c233d4dbe93b6063a28e471c
#
_cell.length_a   1.000
_cell.length_b   1.000
_cell.length_c   1.000
_cell.angle_alpha   90.00
_cell.angle_beta   90.00
_cell.angle_gamma   90.00
#
_symmetry.space_group_name_H-M   'P 1'
#
loop_
_entity.id
_entity.type
_entity.pdbx_description
1 polymer ?
#
loop_
_entity_poly.entity_id
_entity_poly.type
_entity_poly.pdbx_seq_one_letter_code
_entity_poly.pdbx_strand_id
1 'polypeptide(L)'
;MRIFIDTSAIYALLDRDDIEYKKAKKIWIDLLHSENILITSNYVLVESFALIQNRLGLEAARGFQEDIIPLINIEWISAETHKSGVSALLAASRRKLSLVDCVSFEIMRTLGIKTVFAFDPHFAEQGFQCIP
;
A
#
# COMPACT_ATOMS: atom_id res chain seq x y z
N MET A 1 14.16 6.27 -7.20
CA MET A 1 13.20 6.84 -6.23
C MET A 1 12.63 5.73 -5.37
N ARG A 2 12.37 5.99 -4.10
CA ARG A 2 11.70 5.03 -3.21
C ARG A 2 10.21 5.34 -3.17
N ILE A 3 9.39 4.33 -3.41
CA ILE A 3 7.93 4.48 -3.52
C ILE A 3 7.25 3.45 -2.64
N PHE A 4 6.38 3.92 -1.75
CA PHE A 4 5.56 3.04 -0.92
C PHE A 4 4.32 2.60 -1.72
N ILE A 5 3.94 1.34 -1.59
CA ILE A 5 2.79 0.77 -2.30
C ILE A 5 1.67 0.48 -1.30
N ASP A 6 0.52 1.11 -1.50
CA ASP A 6 -0.64 0.91 -0.64
C ASP A 6 -1.57 -0.19 -1.16
N THR A 7 -2.40 -0.73 -0.27
CA THR A 7 -3.42 -1.72 -0.60
C THR A 7 -4.34 -1.27 -1.73
N SER A 8 -4.72 0.00 -1.75
CA SER A 8 -5.60 0.54 -2.80
C SER A 8 -5.01 0.39 -4.20
N ALA A 9 -3.70 0.57 -4.34
CA ALA A 9 -3.00 0.38 -5.61
C ALA A 9 -2.88 -1.11 -5.95
N ILE A 10 -2.53 -1.95 -4.99
CA ILE A 10 -2.42 -3.40 -5.18
C ILE A 10 -3.76 -3.97 -5.65
N TYR A 11 -4.84 -3.60 -4.99
CA TYR A 11 -6.17 -4.09 -5.34
C TYR A 11 -6.56 -3.66 -6.76
N ALA A 12 -6.34 -2.40 -7.11
CA ALA A 12 -6.64 -1.88 -8.44
C ALA A 12 -5.86 -2.60 -9.54
N LEU A 13 -4.64 -3.05 -9.26
CA LEU A 13 -3.83 -3.84 -10.20
C LEU A 13 -4.42 -5.21 -10.50
N LEU A 14 -5.12 -5.80 -9.55
CA LEU A 14 -5.58 -7.19 -9.63
C LEU A 14 -7.05 -7.33 -10.00
N ASP A 15 -7.85 -6.30 -9.78
CA ASP A 15 -9.27 -6.31 -10.12
C ASP A 15 -9.50 -5.62 -11.47
N ARG A 16 -9.69 -6.43 -12.51
CA ARG A 16 -9.92 -5.93 -13.89
C ARG A 16 -11.19 -5.11 -14.03
N ASP A 17 -12.13 -5.27 -13.12
CA ASP A 17 -13.40 -4.54 -13.12
C ASP A 17 -13.34 -3.26 -12.31
N ASP A 18 -12.22 -3.01 -11.61
CA ASP A 18 -12.03 -1.77 -10.86
C ASP A 18 -11.89 -0.59 -11.81
N ILE A 19 -12.54 0.53 -11.46
CA ILE A 19 -12.50 1.76 -12.26
C ILE A 19 -11.06 2.27 -12.47
N GLU A 20 -10.17 1.99 -11.51
CA GLU A 20 -8.77 2.45 -11.54
C GLU A 20 -7.82 1.44 -12.18
N TYR A 21 -8.32 0.28 -12.66
CA TYR A 21 -7.46 -0.80 -13.14
C TYR A 21 -6.49 -0.36 -14.24
N LYS A 22 -7.00 0.30 -15.28
CA LYS A 22 -6.17 0.72 -16.42
C LYS A 22 -5.08 1.69 -16.01
N LYS A 23 -5.43 2.64 -15.16
CA LYS A 23 -4.49 3.63 -14.64
C LYS A 23 -3.44 2.97 -13.74
N ALA A 24 -3.87 2.09 -12.85
CA ALA A 24 -2.96 1.35 -11.95
C ALA A 24 -1.97 0.50 -12.76
N LYS A 25 -2.46 -0.21 -13.76
CA LYS A 25 -1.60 -1.06 -14.62
C LYS A 25 -0.55 -0.24 -15.35
N LYS A 26 -0.94 0.89 -15.91
CA LYS A 26 0.00 1.79 -16.60
C LYS A 26 1.08 2.31 -15.65
N ILE A 27 0.67 2.78 -14.49
CA ILE A 27 1.60 3.28 -13.46
C ILE A 27 2.56 2.17 -13.04
N TRP A 28 2.04 0.97 -12.78
CA TRP A 28 2.85 -0.18 -12.38
C TRP A 28 3.94 -0.50 -13.39
N ILE A 29 3.56 -0.57 -14.67
CA ILE A 29 4.50 -0.82 -15.75
C ILE A 29 5.56 0.27 -15.82
N ASP A 30 5.16 1.54 -15.71
CA ASP A 30 6.09 2.67 -15.72
C ASP A 30 7.06 2.60 -14.53
N LEU A 31 6.58 2.24 -13.35
CA LEU A 31 7.42 2.09 -12.16
C LEU A 31 8.45 0.96 -12.32
N LEU A 32 8.07 -0.13 -12.96
CA LEU A 32 8.98 -1.27 -13.20
C LEU A 32 10.03 -0.97 -14.25
N HIS A 33 9.74 -0.07 -15.20
CA HIS A 33 10.69 0.30 -16.27
C HIS A 33 11.64 1.43 -15.87
N SER A 34 11.47 2.00 -14.69
CA SER A 34 12.33 3.04 -14.14
C SER A 34 13.12 2.50 -12.96
N GLU A 35 14.19 3.19 -12.59
CA GLU A 35 14.97 2.82 -11.41
C GLU A 35 14.26 3.23 -10.13
N ASN A 36 13.33 2.41 -9.69
CA ASN A 36 12.58 2.64 -8.45
C ASN A 36 12.78 1.49 -7.48
N ILE A 37 12.80 1.81 -6.20
CA ILE A 37 12.73 0.85 -5.10
C ILE A 37 11.30 0.88 -4.58
N LEU A 38 10.58 -0.23 -4.78
CA LEU A 38 9.20 -0.36 -4.34
C LEU A 38 9.19 -0.99 -2.95
N ILE A 39 8.46 -0.38 -2.03
CA ILE A 39 8.44 -0.76 -0.62
C ILE A 39 7.00 -0.84 -0.15
N THR A 40 6.69 -1.84 0.65
CA THR A 40 5.44 -1.88 1.40
C THR A 40 5.68 -2.52 2.76
N SER A 41 4.65 -2.67 3.57
CA SER A 41 4.76 -3.30 4.87
C SER A 41 4.03 -4.63 4.92
N ASN A 42 4.35 -5.45 5.92
CA ASN A 42 3.59 -6.67 6.20
C ASN A 42 2.12 -6.37 6.56
N TYR A 43 1.82 -5.18 7.09
CA TYR A 43 0.44 -4.77 7.37
C TYR A 43 -0.36 -4.60 6.08
N VAL A 44 0.24 -3.94 5.09
CA VAL A 44 -0.36 -3.82 3.75
C VAL A 44 -0.52 -5.19 3.10
N LEU A 45 0.45 -6.09 3.25
CA LEU A 45 0.35 -7.45 2.71
C LEU A 45 -0.85 -8.20 3.29
N VAL A 46 -1.01 -8.18 4.61
CA VAL A 46 -2.12 -8.89 5.27
C VAL A 46 -3.47 -8.32 4.83
N GLU A 47 -3.60 -7.00 4.81
CA GLU A 47 -4.82 -6.35 4.35
C GLU A 47 -5.11 -6.69 2.88
N SER A 48 -4.08 -6.64 2.03
CA SER A 48 -4.21 -6.94 0.61
C SER A 48 -4.62 -8.39 0.38
N PHE A 49 -3.99 -9.35 1.05
CA PHE A 49 -4.37 -10.76 0.96
C PHE A 49 -5.83 -10.97 1.36
N ALA A 50 -6.24 -10.39 2.49
CA ALA A 50 -7.62 -10.54 2.98
C ALA A 50 -8.62 -10.00 1.96
N LEU A 51 -8.35 -8.82 1.40
CA LEU A 51 -9.21 -8.16 0.44
C LEU A 51 -9.28 -8.93 -0.88
N ILE A 52 -8.13 -9.33 -1.42
CA ILE A 52 -8.01 -10.06 -2.69
C ILE A 52 -8.69 -11.41 -2.57
N GLN A 53 -8.39 -12.15 -1.51
CA GLN A 53 -8.97 -13.48 -1.28
C GLN A 53 -10.49 -13.41 -1.20
N ASN A 54 -11.01 -12.44 -0.46
CA ASN A 54 -12.44 -12.30 -0.24
C ASN A 54 -13.20 -11.89 -1.51
N ARG A 55 -12.64 -10.97 -2.29
CA ARG A 55 -13.33 -10.39 -3.46
C ARG A 55 -13.00 -11.08 -4.78
N LEU A 56 -11.78 -11.56 -4.94
CA LEU A 56 -11.29 -12.08 -6.22
C LEU A 56 -10.93 -13.57 -6.18
N GLY A 57 -10.77 -14.15 -4.99
CA GLY A 57 -10.50 -15.57 -4.82
C GLY A 57 -9.02 -15.92 -4.69
N LEU A 58 -8.76 -17.22 -4.48
CA LEU A 58 -7.42 -17.73 -4.17
C LEU A 58 -6.44 -17.64 -5.34
N GLU A 59 -6.93 -17.77 -6.58
CA GLU A 59 -6.03 -17.66 -7.75
C GLU A 59 -5.47 -16.25 -7.89
N ALA A 60 -6.28 -15.23 -7.62
CA ALA A 60 -5.81 -13.86 -7.59
C ALA A 60 -4.80 -13.63 -6.45
N ALA A 61 -5.05 -14.22 -5.29
CA ALA A 61 -4.11 -14.18 -4.16
C ALA A 61 -2.79 -14.86 -4.50
N ARG A 62 -2.84 -15.98 -5.23
CA ARG A 62 -1.64 -16.68 -5.71
C ARG A 62 -0.85 -15.79 -6.68
N GLY A 63 -1.53 -15.15 -7.62
CA GLY A 63 -0.90 -14.22 -8.56
C GLY A 63 -0.24 -13.04 -7.83
N PHE A 64 -0.88 -12.51 -6.80
CA PHE A 64 -0.29 -11.48 -5.96
C PHE A 64 1.02 -11.96 -5.32
N GLN A 65 1.00 -13.15 -4.71
CA GLN A 65 2.19 -13.72 -4.06
C GLN A 65 3.32 -14.00 -5.06
N GLU A 66 2.99 -14.57 -6.22
CA GLU A 66 3.99 -15.07 -7.16
C GLU A 66 4.51 -14.00 -8.12
N ASP A 67 3.66 -13.04 -8.51
CA ASP A 67 3.98 -12.09 -9.58
C ASP A 67 4.21 -10.66 -9.09
N ILE A 68 3.65 -10.27 -7.98
CA ILE A 68 3.72 -8.89 -7.48
C ILE A 68 4.69 -8.76 -6.30
N ILE A 69 4.50 -9.56 -5.25
CA ILE A 69 5.31 -9.47 -4.03
C ILE A 69 6.81 -9.60 -4.28
N PRO A 70 7.30 -10.48 -5.18
CA PRO A 70 8.74 -10.58 -5.43
C PRO A 70 9.38 -9.31 -5.96
N LEU A 71 8.59 -8.37 -6.48
CA LEU A 71 9.06 -7.09 -7.03
C LEU A 71 9.08 -5.97 -5.99
N ILE A 72 8.62 -6.24 -4.77
CA ILE A 72 8.47 -5.25 -3.71
C ILE A 72 9.33 -5.65 -2.50
N ASN A 73 10.00 -4.66 -1.92
CA ASN A 73 10.73 -4.85 -0.66
C ASN A 73 9.73 -4.73 0.50
N ILE A 74 9.72 -5.73 1.36
CA ILE A 74 8.78 -5.76 2.49
C ILE A 74 9.46 -5.24 3.74
N GLU A 75 8.90 -4.19 4.30
CA GLU A 75 9.32 -3.66 5.61
C GLU A 75 8.45 -4.29 6.70
N TRP A 76 9.06 -5.08 7.57
CA TRP A 76 8.34 -5.73 8.66
C TRP A 76 8.18 -4.75 9.82
N ILE A 77 6.94 -4.51 10.20
CA ILE A 77 6.60 -3.50 11.21
C ILE A 77 6.99 -3.98 12.60
N SER A 78 7.78 -3.15 13.28
CA SER A 78 8.19 -3.41 14.66
C SER A 78 7.05 -3.18 15.65
N ALA A 79 7.20 -3.71 16.85
CA ALA A 79 6.26 -3.45 17.95
C ALA A 79 6.13 -1.95 18.23
N GLU A 80 7.23 -1.21 18.15
CA GLU A 80 7.22 0.25 18.38
C GLU A 80 6.41 0.98 17.31
N THR A 81 6.63 0.68 16.05
CA THR A 81 5.87 1.30 14.95
C THR A 81 4.39 0.95 15.06
N HIS A 82 4.07 -0.29 15.42
CA HIS A 82 2.69 -0.70 15.68
C HIS A 82 2.04 0.17 16.76
N LYS A 83 2.71 0.33 17.89
CA LYS A 83 2.19 1.14 19.01
C LYS A 83 2.00 2.60 18.62
N SER A 84 2.94 3.17 17.88
CA SER A 84 2.83 4.55 17.37
C SER A 84 1.64 4.68 16.43
N GLY A 85 1.42 3.69 15.56
CA GLY A 85 0.26 3.65 14.67
C GLY A 85 -1.07 3.60 15.42
N VAL A 86 -1.15 2.78 16.48
CA VAL A 86 -2.35 2.69 17.33
C VAL A 86 -2.60 4.04 18.01
N SER A 87 -1.57 4.66 18.58
CA SER A 87 -1.70 5.97 19.22
C SER A 87 -2.21 7.03 18.24
N ALA A 88 -1.67 7.05 17.02
CA ALA A 88 -2.09 7.98 15.98
C ALA A 88 -3.55 7.74 15.57
N LEU A 89 -3.95 6.48 15.43
CA LEU A 89 -5.33 6.10 15.09
C LEU A 89 -6.31 6.62 16.13
N LEU A 90 -6.03 6.37 17.40
CA LEU A 90 -6.93 6.77 18.50
C LEU A 90 -6.97 8.28 18.66
N ALA A 91 -5.85 8.98 18.45
CA ALA A 91 -5.80 10.44 18.52
C ALA A 91 -6.56 11.09 17.38
N ALA A 92 -6.52 10.52 16.18
CA ALA A 92 -7.23 11.06 15.02
C ALA A 92 -8.73 10.96 15.13
N SER A 93 -9.26 9.94 15.82
CA SER A 93 -10.70 9.70 16.01
C SER A 93 -11.51 9.73 14.71
N ARG A 94 -10.95 9.23 13.62
CA ARG A 94 -11.58 9.22 12.30
C ARG A 94 -11.96 7.79 11.94
N ARG A 95 -13.24 7.52 11.81
CA ARG A 95 -13.76 6.17 11.55
C ARG A 95 -13.21 5.52 10.28
N LYS A 96 -12.97 6.31 9.23
CA LYS A 96 -12.52 5.78 7.93
C LYS A 96 -11.00 5.63 7.83
N LEU A 97 -10.27 6.11 8.82
CA LEU A 97 -8.83 5.97 8.87
C LEU A 97 -8.51 4.65 9.57
N SER A 98 -7.80 3.75 8.91
CA SER A 98 -7.49 2.44 9.47
C SER A 98 -6.15 2.42 10.20
N LEU A 99 -5.95 1.36 11.01
CA LEU A 99 -4.63 1.13 11.63
C LEU A 99 -3.55 0.93 10.54
N VAL A 100 -3.88 0.24 9.47
CA VAL A 100 -2.93 0.04 8.36
C VAL A 100 -2.51 1.37 7.76
N ASP A 101 -3.43 2.32 7.58
CA ASP A 101 -3.12 3.67 7.13
C ASP A 101 -2.15 4.37 8.08
N CYS A 102 -2.46 4.36 9.38
CA CYS A 102 -1.61 5.02 10.38
C CYS A 102 -0.21 4.41 10.46
N VAL A 103 -0.11 3.09 10.40
CA VAL A 103 1.18 2.40 10.38
C VAL A 103 1.94 2.72 9.10
N SER A 104 1.25 2.81 7.96
CA SER A 104 1.86 3.19 6.68
C SER A 104 2.46 4.60 6.76
N PHE A 105 1.72 5.57 7.31
CA PHE A 105 2.23 6.92 7.50
C PHE A 105 3.47 6.95 8.40
N GLU A 106 3.42 6.21 9.51
CA GLU A 106 4.55 6.13 10.45
C GLU A 106 5.80 5.55 9.79
N ILE A 107 5.67 4.43 9.08
CA ILE A 107 6.83 3.78 8.47
C ILE A 107 7.40 4.61 7.32
N MET A 108 6.55 5.26 6.53
CA MET A 108 7.00 6.16 5.47
C MET A 108 7.83 7.31 6.05
N ARG A 109 7.36 7.93 7.13
CA ARG A 109 8.09 9.01 7.80
C ARG A 109 9.41 8.52 8.39
N THR A 110 9.39 7.38 9.06
CA THR A 110 10.60 6.80 9.65
C THR A 110 11.67 6.51 8.61
N LEU A 111 11.27 5.99 7.45
CA LEU A 111 12.20 5.66 6.36
C LEU A 111 12.48 6.85 5.42
N GLY A 112 11.82 7.98 5.63
CA GLY A 112 11.97 9.14 4.76
C GLY A 112 11.41 8.95 3.36
N ILE A 113 10.38 8.11 3.21
CA ILE A 113 9.71 7.89 1.93
C ILE A 113 8.62 8.94 1.78
N LYS A 114 8.66 9.71 0.68
CA LYS A 114 7.76 10.82 0.45
C LYS A 114 6.68 10.55 -0.59
N THR A 115 6.86 9.50 -1.38
CA THR A 115 5.99 9.18 -2.51
C THR A 115 5.31 7.83 -2.29
N VAL A 116 4.01 7.78 -2.58
CA VAL A 116 3.19 6.58 -2.44
C VAL A 116 2.38 6.33 -3.69
N PHE A 117 2.30 5.07 -4.10
CA PHE A 117 1.37 4.60 -5.11
C PHE A 117 0.09 4.19 -4.41
N ALA A 118 -0.92 5.02 -4.49
CA ALA A 118 -2.19 4.84 -3.78
C ALA A 118 -3.32 5.58 -4.48
N PHE A 119 -4.52 5.04 -4.35
CA PHE A 119 -5.75 5.71 -4.76
C PHE A 119 -6.55 6.24 -3.56
N ASP A 120 -6.06 6.00 -2.35
CA ASP A 120 -6.66 6.46 -1.10
C ASP A 120 -6.26 7.92 -0.84
N PRO A 121 -7.24 8.83 -0.66
CA PRO A 121 -6.95 10.25 -0.44
C PRO A 121 -6.26 10.56 0.90
N HIS A 122 -6.27 9.65 1.85
CA HIS A 122 -5.67 9.86 3.17
C HIS A 122 -4.17 10.19 3.10
N PHE A 123 -3.45 9.62 2.14
CA PHE A 123 -2.01 9.90 1.99
C PHE A 123 -1.74 11.36 1.59
N ALA A 124 -2.53 11.90 0.67
CA ALA A 124 -2.40 13.31 0.27
C ALA A 124 -2.71 14.23 1.46
N GLU A 125 -3.71 13.90 2.26
CA GLU A 125 -4.08 14.65 3.47
C GLU A 125 -2.91 14.71 4.46
N GLN A 126 -2.07 13.67 4.50
CA GLN A 126 -0.91 13.60 5.39
C GLN A 126 0.35 14.25 4.80
N GLY A 127 0.26 14.85 3.63
CA GLY A 127 1.36 15.56 3.00
C GLY A 127 2.27 14.71 2.12
N PHE A 128 1.91 13.45 1.86
CA PHE A 128 2.68 12.60 0.95
C PHE A 128 2.35 12.91 -0.51
N GLN A 129 3.34 12.71 -1.38
CA GLN A 129 3.15 12.83 -2.81
C GLN A 129 2.53 11.52 -3.34
N CYS A 130 1.34 11.63 -3.93
CA CYS A 130 0.61 10.46 -4.44
C CYS A 130 0.83 10.25 -5.93
N ILE A 131 0.95 8.99 -6.32
CA ILE A 131 0.89 8.51 -7.69
C ILE A 131 -0.38 7.64 -7.78
N PRO A 132 -1.34 7.94 -8.56
CA PRO A 132 -1.55 9.14 -9.38
C PRO A 132 -1.87 10.40 -8.65
#